data_8ad93f448049659dfa431aafc05a7446
#
_entry.id   8ad93f448049659dfa431aafc05a7446
#
_cell.length_a   1.000
_cell.length_b   1.000
_cell.length_c   1.000
_cell.angle_alpha   90.00
_cell.angle_beta   90.00
_cell.angle_gamma   90.00
#
_symmetry.space_group_name_H-M   'P 1'
#
loop_
_entity.id
_entity.type
_entity.pdbx_description
1 polymer ?
#
loop_
_entity_poly.entity_id
_entity_poly.type
_entity_poly.pdbx_seq_one_letter_code
_entity_poly.pdbx_strand_id
1 'polypeptide(L)'
;MKFFQKRGVAAAVMVLALVLAVAIGQVKKPVGNTPEPSTSVVGSYTYVLGDRQDVLSDATRAHIDAINASLFAQTGAQIAVEVISSTGTDDIGDYAEREFNRLGVGSAERNNGILLLLALDNYYNGAPGGDYYIGWGSGFSSGEGSSINSIMNQYME
;
A
#
# COMPACT_ATOMS: atom_id res chain seq x y z
N MET A 1 15.55 15.33 -10.31
CA MET A 1 14.22 15.74 -9.84
C MET A 1 13.05 15.18 -10.65
N LYS A 2 13.07 15.11 -11.98
CA LYS A 2 11.92 14.60 -12.78
C LYS A 2 11.60 13.10 -12.59
N PHE A 3 12.56 12.30 -12.17
CA PHE A 3 12.38 10.85 -11.98
C PHE A 3 11.55 10.53 -10.72
N PHE A 4 11.80 11.23 -9.62
CA PHE A 4 11.02 11.03 -8.38
C PHE A 4 9.58 11.54 -8.48
N GLN A 5 9.35 12.60 -9.24
CA GLN A 5 7.97 13.05 -9.52
C GLN A 5 7.18 11.99 -10.29
N LYS A 6 7.81 11.26 -11.22
CA LYS A 6 7.16 10.17 -11.93
C LYS A 6 6.84 8.97 -11.04
N ARG A 7 7.72 8.63 -10.10
CA ARG A 7 7.47 7.51 -9.15
C ARG A 7 6.37 7.84 -8.15
N GLY A 8 6.34 9.07 -7.62
CA GLY A 8 5.24 9.49 -6.74
C GLY A 8 3.88 9.45 -7.44
N VAL A 9 3.82 9.90 -8.70
CA VAL A 9 2.60 9.79 -9.52
C VAL A 9 2.26 8.32 -9.80
N ALA A 10 3.26 7.49 -10.13
CA ALA A 10 3.06 6.06 -10.33
C ALA A 10 2.51 5.37 -9.07
N ALA A 11 3.06 5.70 -7.89
CA ALA A 11 2.55 5.17 -6.62
C ALA A 11 1.08 5.58 -6.39
N ALA A 12 0.72 6.84 -6.65
CA ALA A 12 -0.66 7.29 -6.50
C ALA A 12 -1.61 6.60 -7.48
N VAL A 13 -1.20 6.45 -8.73
CA VAL A 13 -1.99 5.74 -9.75
C VAL A 13 -2.13 4.26 -9.41
N MET A 14 -1.08 3.63 -8.88
CA MET A 14 -1.10 2.25 -8.46
C MET A 14 -2.05 2.05 -7.27
N VAL A 15 -2.00 2.92 -6.25
CA VAL A 15 -2.96 2.88 -5.14
C VAL A 15 -4.39 3.02 -5.66
N LEU A 16 -4.63 3.93 -6.60
CA LEU A 16 -5.94 4.08 -7.23
C LEU A 16 -6.40 2.81 -7.95
N ALA A 17 -5.53 2.19 -8.73
CA ALA A 17 -5.84 0.96 -9.46
C ALA A 17 -6.08 -0.22 -8.50
N LEU A 18 -5.28 -0.34 -7.43
CA LEU A 18 -5.48 -1.35 -6.37
C LEU A 18 -6.83 -1.17 -5.66
N VAL A 19 -7.19 0.08 -5.34
CA VAL A 19 -8.51 0.39 -4.76
C VAL A 19 -9.64 -0.07 -5.66
N LEU A 20 -9.55 0.21 -6.96
CA LEU A 20 -10.57 -0.21 -7.92
C LEU A 20 -10.65 -1.75 -8.00
N ALA A 21 -9.52 -2.44 -8.02
CA ALA A 21 -9.49 -3.90 -8.04
C ALA A 21 -10.10 -4.52 -6.77
N VAL A 22 -9.75 -3.99 -5.60
CA VAL A 22 -10.28 -4.44 -4.31
C VAL A 22 -11.77 -4.12 -4.21
N ALA A 23 -12.20 -2.93 -4.60
CA ALA A 23 -13.60 -2.53 -4.57
C ALA A 23 -14.47 -3.45 -5.45
N ILE A 24 -14.01 -3.81 -6.64
CA ILE A 24 -14.72 -4.71 -7.55
C ILE A 24 -14.78 -6.14 -6.96
N GLY A 25 -13.69 -6.61 -6.35
CA GLY A 25 -13.63 -7.96 -5.74
C GLY A 25 -14.51 -8.08 -4.49
N GLN A 26 -14.63 -7.02 -3.69
CA GLN A 26 -15.35 -7.05 -2.40
C GLN A 26 -16.86 -6.75 -2.51
N VAL A 27 -17.32 -6.11 -3.58
CA VAL A 27 -18.76 -5.80 -3.80
C VAL A 27 -19.65 -7.06 -3.81
N LYS A 28 -19.08 -8.23 -4.03
CA LYS A 28 -19.84 -9.50 -4.04
C LYS A 28 -20.00 -10.16 -2.66
N LYS A 29 -19.38 -9.63 -1.61
CA LYS A 29 -19.49 -10.18 -0.25
C LYS A 29 -20.51 -9.35 0.56
N PRO A 30 -21.50 -9.96 1.25
CA PRO A 30 -22.40 -9.21 2.11
C PRO A 30 -21.59 -8.49 3.19
N VAL A 31 -21.74 -7.17 3.25
CA VAL A 31 -21.07 -6.35 4.25
C VAL A 31 -21.83 -6.54 5.57
N GLY A 32 -21.31 -7.41 6.45
CA GLY A 32 -21.64 -7.30 7.87
C GLY A 32 -21.03 -6.01 8.42
N ASN A 33 -21.55 -5.49 9.52
CA ASN A 33 -21.19 -4.23 10.20
C ASN A 33 -19.85 -3.62 9.77
N THR A 34 -19.86 -2.37 9.35
CA THR A 34 -18.65 -1.61 8.97
C THR A 34 -17.63 -1.69 10.10
N PRO A 35 -16.44 -2.29 9.88
CA PRO A 35 -15.44 -2.38 10.94
C PRO A 35 -14.91 -0.98 11.28
N GLU A 36 -14.64 -0.73 12.56
CA GLU A 36 -13.96 0.49 12.98
C GLU A 36 -12.55 0.56 12.38
N PRO A 37 -12.06 1.77 12.05
CA PRO A 37 -10.69 1.94 11.54
C PRO A 37 -9.67 1.35 12.52
N SER A 38 -8.70 0.61 12.00
CA SER A 38 -7.58 0.16 12.81
C SER A 38 -6.80 1.37 13.32
N THR A 39 -6.71 1.53 14.65
CA THR A 39 -5.95 2.61 15.29
C THR A 39 -4.43 2.44 15.19
N SER A 40 -3.96 1.35 14.60
CA SER A 40 -2.54 1.05 14.46
C SER A 40 -1.85 1.81 13.32
N VAL A 41 -2.60 2.35 12.37
CA VAL A 41 -2.07 3.21 11.31
C VAL A 41 -2.18 4.65 11.78
N VAL A 42 -1.15 5.14 12.46
CA VAL A 42 -1.16 6.45 13.14
C VAL A 42 -0.21 7.42 12.45
N GLY A 43 -0.73 8.56 12.05
CA GLY A 43 0.04 9.70 11.54
C GLY A 43 -0.92 10.81 11.11
N SER A 44 -0.39 11.94 10.70
CA SER A 44 -1.19 13.03 10.10
C SER A 44 -1.94 12.54 8.86
N TYR A 45 -1.37 11.55 8.22
CA TYR A 45 -1.99 10.76 7.16
C TYR A 45 -2.12 9.34 7.70
N THR A 46 -3.33 8.86 7.88
CA THR A 46 -3.66 7.57 8.47
C THR A 46 -3.03 6.40 7.70
N TYR A 47 -2.68 6.62 6.43
CA TYR A 47 -2.29 5.56 5.50
C TYR A 47 -0.93 5.76 4.82
N VAL A 48 -0.26 6.89 5.06
CA VAL A 48 1.09 7.16 4.56
C VAL A 48 2.05 7.26 5.73
N LEU A 49 3.09 6.44 5.71
CA LEU A 49 4.04 6.28 6.80
C LEU A 49 5.47 6.56 6.32
N GLY A 50 6.29 7.12 7.19
CA GLY A 50 7.74 7.18 7.01
C GLY A 50 8.26 8.11 5.91
N ASP A 51 7.40 8.81 5.16
CA ASP A 51 7.82 9.71 4.05
C ASP A 51 8.57 10.96 4.55
N ARG A 52 9.68 10.72 5.25
CA ARG A 52 10.55 11.78 5.79
C ARG A 52 11.34 12.51 4.70
N GLN A 53 11.47 11.93 3.53
CA GLN A 53 12.14 12.52 2.37
C GLN A 53 11.19 13.34 1.50
N ASP A 54 9.92 13.40 1.89
CA ASP A 54 8.88 14.21 1.25
C ASP A 54 8.75 13.95 -0.26
N VAL A 55 8.85 12.66 -0.63
CA VAL A 55 8.75 12.23 -2.03
C VAL A 55 7.31 12.19 -2.53
N LEU A 56 6.35 12.08 -1.59
CA LEU A 56 4.93 12.16 -1.89
C LEU A 56 4.44 13.59 -1.64
N SER A 57 3.86 14.21 -2.65
CA SER A 57 3.27 15.54 -2.50
C SER A 57 2.05 15.50 -1.55
N ASP A 58 1.72 16.63 -0.93
CA ASP A 58 0.53 16.75 -0.09
C ASP A 58 -0.75 16.36 -0.85
N ALA A 59 -0.84 16.70 -2.13
CA ALA A 59 -1.96 16.30 -2.97
C ALA A 59 -2.03 14.78 -3.14
N THR A 60 -0.89 14.11 -3.30
CA THR A 60 -0.82 12.64 -3.39
C THR A 60 -1.25 12.00 -2.07
N ARG A 61 -0.79 12.52 -0.94
CA ARG A 61 -1.15 12.02 0.40
C ARG A 61 -2.65 12.17 0.65
N ALA A 62 -3.18 13.37 0.40
CA ALA A 62 -4.62 13.62 0.56
C ALA A 62 -5.47 12.72 -0.35
N HIS A 63 -4.99 12.41 -1.55
CA HIS A 63 -5.66 11.50 -2.47
C HIS A 63 -5.66 10.06 -1.95
N ILE A 64 -4.53 9.57 -1.43
CA ILE A 64 -4.43 8.26 -0.80
C ILE A 64 -5.38 8.16 0.39
N ASP A 65 -5.43 9.18 1.26
CA ASP A 65 -6.33 9.22 2.42
C ASP A 65 -7.80 9.17 1.99
N ALA A 66 -8.19 9.98 1.01
CA ALA A 66 -9.57 10.03 0.52
C ALA A 66 -10.03 8.69 -0.08
N ILE A 67 -9.14 8.03 -0.85
CA ILE A 67 -9.40 6.71 -1.42
C ILE A 67 -9.54 5.67 -0.31
N ASN A 68 -8.63 5.66 0.65
CA ASN A 68 -8.68 4.71 1.77
C ASN A 68 -9.94 4.89 2.62
N ALA A 69 -10.34 6.11 2.90
CA ALA A 69 -11.58 6.37 3.64
C ALA A 69 -12.79 5.76 2.92
N SER A 70 -12.88 5.93 1.59
CA SER A 70 -13.94 5.34 0.77
C SER A 70 -13.85 3.81 0.74
N LEU A 71 -12.65 3.26 0.55
CA LEU A 71 -12.40 1.82 0.50
C LEU A 71 -12.76 1.16 1.83
N PHE A 72 -12.32 1.75 2.94
CA PHE A 72 -12.61 1.25 4.28
C PHE A 72 -14.11 1.24 4.56
N ALA A 73 -14.81 2.33 4.24
CA ALA A 73 -16.26 2.43 4.45
C ALA A 73 -17.05 1.36 3.66
N GLN A 74 -16.56 0.95 2.50
CA GLN A 74 -17.22 -0.02 1.65
C GLN A 74 -16.86 -1.48 1.97
N THR A 75 -15.62 -1.72 2.34
CA THR A 75 -15.06 -3.09 2.38
C THR A 75 -14.34 -3.42 3.69
N GLY A 76 -13.97 -2.44 4.49
CA GLY A 76 -13.07 -2.58 5.63
C GLY A 76 -11.60 -2.82 5.23
N ALA A 77 -11.28 -2.76 3.93
CA ALA A 77 -9.91 -2.88 3.46
C ALA A 77 -9.13 -1.58 3.65
N GLN A 78 -7.83 -1.68 3.81
CA GLN A 78 -6.92 -0.54 3.92
C GLN A 78 -5.69 -0.76 3.05
N ILE A 79 -5.16 0.32 2.47
CA ILE A 79 -3.88 0.32 1.76
C ILE A 79 -2.95 1.28 2.50
N ALA A 80 -1.92 0.75 3.14
CA ALA A 80 -0.84 1.55 3.71
C ALA A 80 0.25 1.76 2.66
N VAL A 81 0.80 2.96 2.63
CA VAL A 81 1.98 3.30 1.82
C VAL A 81 3.08 3.70 2.80
N GLU A 82 4.16 2.95 2.81
CA GLU A 82 5.33 3.23 3.64
C GLU A 82 6.52 3.61 2.77
N VAL A 83 7.16 4.73 3.10
CA VAL A 83 8.34 5.24 2.41
C VAL A 83 9.49 5.27 3.38
N ILE A 84 10.53 4.51 3.08
CA ILE A 84 11.76 4.43 3.89
C ILE A 84 12.98 4.73 3.03
N SER A 85 14.08 5.09 3.68
CA SER A 85 15.36 5.23 2.95
C SER A 85 15.87 3.89 2.49
N SER A 86 15.99 2.92 3.39
CA SER A 86 16.53 1.59 3.06
C SER A 86 16.08 0.55 4.06
N THR A 87 16.03 -0.71 3.62
CA THR A 87 15.87 -1.88 4.49
C THR A 87 17.19 -2.32 5.15
N GLY A 88 18.30 -1.61 4.85
CA GLY A 88 19.63 -1.99 5.29
C GLY A 88 20.12 -3.26 4.62
N THR A 89 20.37 -4.32 5.42
CA THR A 89 20.80 -5.64 4.93
C THR A 89 19.64 -6.63 4.77
N ASP A 90 18.43 -6.24 5.15
CA ASP A 90 17.27 -7.13 5.11
C ASP A 90 16.74 -7.24 3.67
N ASP A 91 16.27 -8.43 3.33
CA ASP A 91 15.44 -8.61 2.14
C ASP A 91 14.18 -7.75 2.24
N ILE A 92 13.80 -7.13 1.14
CA ILE A 92 12.67 -6.18 1.14
C ILE A 92 11.34 -6.87 1.43
N GLY A 93 11.16 -8.11 1.00
CA GLY A 93 9.96 -8.89 1.29
C GLY A 93 9.86 -9.23 2.77
N ASP A 94 10.97 -9.70 3.38
CA ASP A 94 11.02 -10.01 4.80
C ASP A 94 10.79 -8.77 5.66
N TYR A 95 11.33 -7.63 5.26
CA TYR A 95 11.09 -6.35 5.92
C TYR A 95 9.61 -5.95 5.82
N ALA A 96 9.04 -6.00 4.63
CA ALA A 96 7.66 -5.62 4.39
C ALA A 96 6.67 -6.52 5.15
N GLU A 97 6.93 -7.82 5.24
CA GLU A 97 6.08 -8.75 6.00
C GLU A 97 6.07 -8.41 7.50
N ARG A 98 7.23 -8.10 8.08
CA ARG A 98 7.31 -7.64 9.49
C ARG A 98 6.54 -6.35 9.71
N GLU A 99 6.71 -5.37 8.82
CA GLU A 99 6.00 -4.09 8.90
C GLU A 99 4.50 -4.25 8.69
N PHE A 100 4.07 -5.05 7.74
CA PHE A 100 2.67 -5.37 7.53
C PHE A 100 2.00 -5.91 8.80
N ASN A 101 2.66 -6.88 9.44
CA ASN A 101 2.18 -7.48 10.69
C ASN A 101 2.20 -6.49 11.85
N ARG A 102 3.24 -5.64 11.94
CA ARG A 102 3.36 -4.60 12.97
C ARG A 102 2.28 -3.53 12.86
N LEU A 103 1.98 -3.12 11.63
CA LEU A 103 1.00 -2.06 11.35
C LEU A 103 -0.44 -2.54 11.50
N GLY A 104 -0.71 -3.82 11.30
CA GLY A 104 -2.04 -4.38 11.38
C GLY A 104 -3.00 -3.76 10.36
N VAL A 105 -2.54 -3.60 9.12
CA VAL A 105 -3.29 -2.94 8.04
C VAL A 105 -4.53 -3.75 7.66
N GLY A 106 -5.66 -3.07 7.52
CA GLY A 106 -6.94 -3.68 7.16
C GLY A 106 -7.75 -4.15 8.36
N SER A 107 -8.83 -4.87 8.09
CA SER A 107 -9.68 -5.45 9.14
C SER A 107 -9.05 -6.72 9.69
N ALA A 108 -8.91 -6.81 11.02
CA ALA A 108 -8.42 -8.03 11.69
C ALA A 108 -9.29 -9.26 11.40
N GLU A 109 -10.60 -9.07 11.21
CA GLU A 109 -11.52 -10.18 10.91
C GLU A 109 -11.41 -10.65 9.46
N ARG A 110 -11.09 -9.74 8.54
CA ARG A 110 -11.06 -10.02 7.09
C ARG A 110 -9.66 -10.22 6.56
N ASN A 111 -8.65 -9.77 7.27
CA ASN A 111 -7.24 -9.84 6.86
C ASN A 111 -7.01 -9.28 5.46
N ASN A 112 -7.63 -8.13 5.16
CA ASN A 112 -7.75 -7.52 3.84
C ASN A 112 -6.97 -6.19 3.71
N GLY A 113 -5.85 -6.10 4.39
CA GLY A 113 -4.90 -5.00 4.24
C GLY A 113 -3.96 -5.19 3.07
N ILE A 114 -3.43 -4.09 2.56
CA ILE A 114 -2.36 -4.04 1.56
C ILE A 114 -1.30 -3.08 2.08
N LEU A 115 -0.02 -3.46 2.02
CA LEU A 115 1.12 -2.59 2.26
C LEU A 115 1.91 -2.41 0.97
N LEU A 116 2.08 -1.15 0.56
CA LEU A 116 3.06 -0.76 -0.44
C LEU A 116 4.27 -0.16 0.27
N LEU A 117 5.40 -0.84 0.21
CA LEU A 117 6.68 -0.37 0.73
C LEU A 117 7.55 0.19 -0.39
N LEU A 118 8.09 1.38 -0.19
CA LEU A 118 9.04 2.03 -1.08
C LEU A 118 10.34 2.27 -0.31
N ALA A 119 11.44 1.63 -0.73
CA ALA A 119 12.77 1.78 -0.15
C ALA A 119 13.66 2.55 -1.14
N LEU A 120 13.85 3.86 -0.90
CA LEU A 120 14.36 4.82 -1.90
C LEU A 120 15.83 4.62 -2.26
N ASP A 121 16.63 4.14 -1.32
CA ASP A 121 18.08 3.96 -1.46
C ASP A 121 18.48 2.47 -1.59
N ASN A 122 17.50 1.56 -1.70
CA ASN A 122 17.78 0.16 -1.97
C ASN A 122 18.27 -0.05 -3.41
N TYR A 123 18.87 -1.21 -3.62
CA TYR A 123 19.29 -1.68 -4.94
C TYR A 123 18.22 -2.62 -5.49
N TYR A 124 17.71 -2.32 -6.67
CA TYR A 124 16.82 -3.20 -7.40
C TYR A 124 17.57 -3.87 -8.55
N ASN A 125 17.61 -5.20 -8.59
CA ASN A 125 18.37 -5.97 -9.57
C ASN A 125 19.87 -5.56 -9.69
N GLY A 126 20.48 -5.17 -8.54
CA GLY A 126 21.89 -4.75 -8.49
C GLY A 126 22.15 -3.33 -8.98
N ALA A 127 21.14 -2.57 -9.32
CA ALA A 127 21.25 -1.16 -9.70
C ALA A 127 20.73 -0.24 -8.58
N PRO A 128 21.40 0.88 -8.29
CA PRO A 128 20.90 1.86 -7.35
C PRO A 128 19.68 2.57 -7.95
N GLY A 129 18.70 2.91 -7.12
CA GLY A 129 17.52 3.66 -7.59
C GLY A 129 16.24 3.33 -6.87
N GLY A 130 16.36 2.64 -5.75
CA GLY A 130 15.25 2.24 -4.92
C GLY A 130 14.68 0.88 -5.29
N ASP A 131 13.94 0.35 -4.36
CA ASP A 131 13.26 -0.93 -4.47
C ASP A 131 11.85 -0.78 -3.91
N TYR A 132 10.96 -1.68 -4.23
CA TYR A 132 9.58 -1.65 -3.75
C TYR A 132 9.05 -3.06 -3.51
N TYR A 133 8.09 -3.15 -2.61
CA TYR A 133 7.39 -4.40 -2.34
C TYR A 133 5.92 -4.13 -2.08
N ILE A 134 5.07 -5.08 -2.46
CA ILE A 134 3.66 -5.06 -2.11
C ILE A 134 3.30 -6.35 -1.38
N GLY A 135 2.78 -6.19 -0.17
CA GLY A 135 2.24 -7.27 0.64
C GLY A 135 0.73 -7.13 0.80
N TRP A 136 0.04 -8.24 0.94
CA TRP A 136 -1.40 -8.24 1.20
C TRP A 136 -1.80 -9.37 2.16
N GLY A 137 -2.89 -9.14 2.87
CA GLY A 137 -3.43 -10.09 3.83
C GLY A 137 -4.09 -11.31 3.17
N SER A 138 -4.20 -12.39 3.91
CA SER A 138 -4.79 -13.67 3.46
C SER A 138 -6.30 -13.61 3.18
N GLY A 139 -6.94 -12.47 3.45
CA GLY A 139 -8.34 -12.23 3.10
C GLY A 139 -8.60 -12.03 1.62
N PHE A 140 -7.54 -11.82 0.83
CA PHE A 140 -7.64 -11.78 -0.62
C PHE A 140 -7.54 -13.17 -1.23
N SER A 141 -8.40 -13.46 -2.20
CA SER A 141 -8.30 -14.70 -2.99
C SER A 141 -7.05 -14.70 -3.86
N SER A 142 -6.65 -15.88 -4.35
CA SER A 142 -5.52 -16.01 -5.28
C SER A 142 -5.70 -15.19 -6.56
N GLY A 143 -6.93 -15.05 -7.05
CA GLY A 143 -7.24 -14.22 -8.23
C GLY A 143 -7.07 -12.72 -7.95
N GLU A 144 -7.47 -12.26 -6.76
CA GLU A 144 -7.27 -10.87 -6.33
C GLU A 144 -5.77 -10.57 -6.13
N GLY A 145 -5.02 -11.49 -5.49
CA GLY A 145 -3.56 -11.37 -5.36
C GLY A 145 -2.85 -11.30 -6.71
N SER A 146 -3.26 -12.11 -7.69
CA SER A 146 -2.72 -12.03 -9.04
C SER A 146 -3.02 -10.70 -9.71
N SER A 147 -4.19 -10.13 -9.48
CA SER A 147 -4.57 -8.80 -9.99
C SER A 147 -3.73 -7.70 -9.36
N ILE A 148 -3.46 -7.77 -8.06
CA ILE A 148 -2.58 -6.84 -7.34
C ILE A 148 -1.18 -6.86 -7.95
N ASN A 149 -0.60 -8.04 -8.16
CA ASN A 149 0.70 -8.19 -8.80
C ASN A 149 0.72 -7.64 -10.23
N SER A 150 -0.31 -7.91 -11.02
CA SER A 150 -0.40 -7.42 -12.40
C SER A 150 -0.41 -5.89 -12.47
N ILE A 151 -1.14 -5.24 -11.53
CA ILE A 151 -1.19 -3.79 -11.42
C ILE A 151 0.19 -3.26 -11.03
N MET A 152 0.86 -3.90 -10.06
CA MET A 152 2.21 -3.51 -9.64
C MET A 152 3.18 -3.53 -10.83
N ASN A 153 3.24 -4.63 -11.55
CA ASN A 153 4.12 -4.79 -12.71
C ASN A 153 3.83 -3.74 -13.81
N GLN A 154 2.57 -3.38 -14.01
CA GLN A 154 2.20 -2.39 -15.02
C GLN A 154 2.71 -0.97 -14.71
N TYR A 155 2.83 -0.60 -13.43
CA TYR A 155 3.09 0.79 -13.01
C TYR A 155 4.45 1.00 -12.33
N MET A 156 5.11 -0.06 -11.89
CA MET A 156 6.38 0.04 -11.15
C MET A 156 7.60 -0.45 -11.94
N GLU A 157 7.43 -1.25 -12.99
CA GLU A 157 8.45 -1.60 -13.96
C GLU A 157 8.46 -0.61 -15.12
#